data_a1657aad39f568b6e0c3131b345a3986
#
_entry.id   a1657aad39f568b6e0c3131b345a3986
#
_cell.length_a   1.000
_cell.length_b   1.000
_cell.length_c   1.000
_cell.angle_alpha   90.00
_cell.angle_beta   90.00
_cell.angle_gamma   90.00
#
_symmetry.space_group_name_H-M   'P 1'
#
loop_
_entity.id
_entity.type
_entity.pdbx_description
1 polymer ?
#
loop_
_entity_poly.entity_id
_entity_poly.type
_entity_poly.pdbx_seq_one_letter_code
_entity_poly.pdbx_strand_id
1 'polypeptide(L)'
;MGDDAELYMEMQESGFWDWVESLNSKYSADEDEVLEKEYKRYFFVDYENVNRDGLNGITKLTETDCVRIYYSNAAETLTFGLHRRINASKAHFDYIKVQIPIKNAVDCQILFDIRDFAKEQRKAEYYIVSKDSDFDQAVETFKANQFKVKKVVEICQLAGNQKSASNSSNTKNKNVLSDKNRQETQIRSFFEEHFKEKEYTAKKEEIVQLLLESKNRQQINNGLLKIFRNNKVGAIYKRLKPLIKDLPGR
;
A
#
# COMPACT_ATOMS: atom_id res chain seq x y z
N MET A 1 -33.27 -7.29 -7.17
CA MET A 1 -33.63 -5.94 -7.65
C MET A 1 -33.98 -4.99 -6.50
N GLY A 2 -33.35 -5.11 -5.35
CA GLY A 2 -33.60 -4.28 -4.16
C GLY A 2 -32.41 -3.38 -3.79
N ASP A 3 -31.21 -3.86 -4.02
CA ASP A 3 -29.99 -3.23 -3.47
C ASP A 3 -29.60 -1.91 -4.18
N ASP A 4 -29.85 -1.80 -5.48
CA ASP A 4 -29.48 -0.58 -6.23
C ASP A 4 -30.37 0.64 -5.90
N ALA A 5 -31.64 0.41 -5.57
CA ALA A 5 -32.57 1.49 -5.21
C ALA A 5 -32.30 2.02 -3.78
N GLU A 6 -31.92 1.12 -2.87
CA GLU A 6 -31.58 1.46 -1.49
C GLU A 6 -30.26 2.26 -1.43
N LEU A 7 -29.26 1.82 -2.19
CA LEU A 7 -28.01 2.55 -2.36
C LEU A 7 -28.20 3.94 -2.98
N TYR A 8 -29.08 4.06 -3.98
CA TYR A 8 -29.40 5.36 -4.61
C TYR A 8 -30.11 6.32 -3.66
N MET A 9 -30.99 5.80 -2.81
CA MET A 9 -31.67 6.59 -1.77
C MET A 9 -30.68 7.04 -0.69
N GLU A 10 -29.79 6.16 -0.24
CA GLU A 10 -28.71 6.49 0.71
C GLU A 10 -27.76 7.55 0.16
N MET A 11 -27.43 7.51 -1.12
CA MET A 11 -26.63 8.53 -1.81
C MET A 11 -27.37 9.88 -1.91
N GLN A 12 -28.68 9.89 -2.07
CA GLN A 12 -29.49 11.13 -2.06
C GLN A 12 -29.60 11.75 -0.67
N GLU A 13 -29.81 10.95 0.37
CA GLU A 13 -29.96 11.43 1.74
C GLU A 13 -28.62 11.88 2.36
N SER A 14 -27.49 11.37 1.88
CA SER A 14 -26.14 11.69 2.40
C SER A 14 -25.55 13.01 1.91
N GLY A 15 -26.23 13.74 1.03
CA GLY A 15 -25.69 14.94 0.40
C GLY A 15 -24.59 14.65 -0.64
N PHE A 16 -24.52 13.42 -1.13
CA PHE A 16 -23.55 12.98 -2.14
C PHE A 16 -23.65 13.81 -3.42
N TRP A 17 -24.87 14.09 -3.88
CA TRP A 17 -25.09 14.86 -5.10
C TRP A 17 -24.74 16.33 -4.94
N ASP A 18 -25.02 16.92 -3.79
CA ASP A 18 -24.62 18.30 -3.46
C ASP A 18 -23.10 18.43 -3.46
N TRP A 19 -22.41 17.40 -2.99
CA TRP A 19 -20.96 17.33 -3.05
C TRP A 19 -20.43 17.15 -4.49
N VAL A 20 -21.04 16.30 -5.31
CA VAL A 20 -20.70 16.14 -6.74
C VAL A 20 -20.87 17.47 -7.47
N GLU A 21 -21.93 18.20 -7.17
CA GLU A 21 -22.22 19.52 -7.75
C GLU A 21 -21.23 20.58 -7.25
N SER A 22 -20.82 20.53 -6.00
CA SER A 22 -19.75 21.37 -5.44
C SER A 22 -18.38 21.11 -6.06
N LEU A 23 -18.09 19.87 -6.40
CA LEU A 23 -16.89 19.52 -7.17
C LEU A 23 -16.93 20.14 -8.57
N ASN A 24 -18.05 19.98 -9.29
CA ASN A 24 -18.20 20.57 -10.62
C ASN A 24 -18.06 22.10 -10.59
N SER A 25 -18.60 22.76 -9.58
CA SER A 25 -18.49 24.23 -9.43
C SER A 25 -17.07 24.67 -9.07
N LYS A 26 -16.32 23.87 -8.32
CA LYS A 26 -14.95 24.16 -7.91
C LYS A 26 -13.95 23.97 -9.06
N TYR A 27 -14.24 23.04 -9.96
CA TYR A 27 -13.43 22.80 -11.17
C TYR A 27 -13.80 23.74 -12.35
N SER A 28 -14.92 24.47 -12.27
CA SER A 28 -15.34 25.41 -13.31
C SER A 28 -15.01 26.88 -13.00
N ALA A 29 -14.47 27.19 -11.81
CA ALA A 29 -14.31 28.56 -11.36
C ALA A 29 -12.90 29.18 -11.55
N ASP A 30 -11.88 28.40 -11.90
CA ASP A 30 -10.53 28.90 -12.15
C ASP A 30 -10.01 28.44 -13.52
N GLU A 31 -10.58 29.02 -14.60
CA GLU A 31 -9.94 29.05 -15.93
C GLU A 31 -8.84 30.13 -15.99
N ASP A 32 -8.04 30.25 -14.98
CA ASP A 32 -6.70 30.81 -15.12
C ASP A 32 -5.76 29.65 -15.48
N GLU A 33 -5.15 29.77 -16.66
CA GLU A 33 -4.23 28.88 -17.33
C GLU A 33 -3.04 28.47 -16.42
N VAL A 34 -3.31 27.72 -15.36
CA VAL A 34 -2.29 26.92 -14.66
C VAL A 34 -1.98 25.79 -15.63
N LEU A 35 -0.92 25.92 -16.40
CA LEU A 35 -0.30 24.81 -17.11
C LEU A 35 -0.13 23.66 -16.13
N GLU A 36 -1.14 22.76 -16.05
CA GLU A 36 -1.08 21.60 -15.17
C GLU A 36 0.15 20.81 -15.57
N LYS A 37 1.10 20.77 -14.64
CA LYS A 37 2.36 20.08 -14.85
C LYS A 37 2.08 18.61 -15.11
N GLU A 38 2.33 18.16 -16.35
CA GLU A 38 2.16 16.74 -16.72
C GLU A 38 3.21 15.89 -16.00
N TYR A 39 2.73 14.89 -15.27
CA TYR A 39 3.60 13.91 -14.61
C TYR A 39 3.56 12.58 -15.39
N LYS A 40 4.66 11.84 -15.32
CA LYS A 40 4.77 10.53 -15.97
C LYS A 40 4.08 9.43 -15.15
N ARG A 41 4.11 9.57 -13.83
CA ARG A 41 3.50 8.61 -12.89
C ARG A 41 2.73 9.34 -11.82
N TYR A 42 1.54 8.83 -11.56
CA TYR A 42 0.67 9.29 -10.49
C TYR A 42 0.47 8.19 -9.47
N PHE A 43 0.64 8.49 -8.19
CA PHE A 43 0.43 7.59 -7.07
C PHE A 43 -0.74 8.08 -6.24
N PHE A 44 -1.83 7.35 -6.23
CA PHE A 44 -3.04 7.62 -5.45
C PHE A 44 -2.97 6.77 -4.19
N VAL A 45 -2.66 7.41 -3.07
CA VAL A 45 -2.36 6.73 -1.80
C VAL A 45 -3.58 6.77 -0.91
N ASP A 46 -4.16 5.61 -0.67
CA ASP A 46 -5.18 5.38 0.35
C ASP A 46 -4.51 5.34 1.72
N TYR A 47 -4.35 6.52 2.34
CA TYR A 47 -3.57 6.67 3.56
C TYR A 47 -4.22 6.02 4.78
N GLU A 48 -5.54 5.85 4.79
CA GLU A 48 -6.24 5.13 5.86
C GLU A 48 -5.85 3.67 5.92
N ASN A 49 -5.67 3.05 4.77
CA ASN A 49 -5.38 1.63 4.64
C ASN A 49 -3.88 1.32 4.78
N VAL A 50 -3.02 2.10 4.11
CA VAL A 50 -1.58 1.79 4.08
C VAL A 50 -0.75 2.58 5.09
N ASN A 51 -1.26 3.70 5.61
CA ASN A 51 -0.54 4.59 6.51
C ASN A 51 0.85 4.97 5.96
N ARG A 52 1.82 5.20 6.85
CA ARG A 52 3.22 5.54 6.49
C ARG A 52 3.94 4.46 5.68
N ASP A 53 3.50 3.19 5.76
CA ASP A 53 4.20 2.07 5.12
C ASP A 53 3.97 2.08 3.61
N GLY A 54 2.79 2.51 3.14
CA GLY A 54 2.52 2.72 1.72
C GLY A 54 3.45 3.74 1.06
N LEU A 55 3.94 4.71 1.85
CA LEU A 55 4.87 5.75 1.42
C LEU A 55 6.35 5.33 1.51
N ASN A 56 6.66 4.03 1.67
CA ASN A 56 8.03 3.55 1.56
C ASN A 56 8.54 3.73 0.12
N GLY A 57 9.74 4.28 -0.02
CA GLY A 57 10.36 4.52 -1.32
C GLY A 57 10.13 5.90 -1.93
N ILE A 58 9.36 6.79 -1.30
CA ILE A 58 9.09 8.16 -1.83
C ILE A 58 10.36 8.98 -2.08
N THR A 59 11.44 8.77 -1.32
CA THR A 59 12.73 9.45 -1.54
C THR A 59 13.46 9.05 -2.83
N LYS A 60 12.99 7.99 -3.51
CA LYS A 60 13.51 7.53 -4.80
C LYS A 60 12.69 8.05 -5.99
N LEU A 61 11.61 8.73 -5.73
CA LEU A 61 10.78 9.35 -6.75
C LEU A 61 11.48 10.55 -7.37
N THR A 62 11.06 10.93 -8.56
CA THR A 62 11.63 11.98 -9.37
C THR A 62 10.67 13.17 -9.50
N GLU A 63 11.12 14.25 -10.10
CA GLU A 63 10.32 15.46 -10.38
C GLU A 63 9.17 15.23 -11.38
N THR A 64 9.18 14.07 -12.07
CA THR A 64 8.11 13.66 -12.99
C THR A 64 7.08 12.75 -12.33
N ASP A 65 7.12 12.60 -11.01
CA ASP A 65 6.21 11.80 -10.22
C ASP A 65 5.31 12.69 -9.37
N CYS A 66 4.03 12.35 -9.29
CA CYS A 66 3.06 13.01 -8.43
C CYS A 66 2.48 12.00 -7.42
N VAL A 67 2.46 12.35 -6.15
CA VAL A 67 1.90 11.53 -5.06
C VAL A 67 0.72 12.26 -4.46
N ARG A 68 -0.47 11.72 -4.62
CA ARG A 68 -1.72 12.24 -4.09
C ARG A 68 -2.12 11.40 -2.88
N ILE A 69 -2.11 11.98 -1.70
CA ILE A 69 -2.40 11.32 -0.42
C ILE A 69 -3.85 11.62 -0.03
N TYR A 70 -4.69 10.59 -0.09
CA TYR A 70 -6.10 10.66 0.29
C TYR A 70 -6.26 10.22 1.73
N TYR A 71 -6.98 11.02 2.52
CA TYR A 71 -7.20 10.77 3.94
C TYR A 71 -8.52 11.36 4.41
N SER A 72 -9.06 10.81 5.49
CA SER A 72 -10.21 11.39 6.20
C SER A 72 -9.81 11.78 7.62
N ASN A 73 -10.79 12.20 8.43
CA ASN A 73 -10.58 12.49 9.85
C ASN A 73 -10.02 11.29 10.64
N ALA A 74 -10.19 10.04 10.15
CA ALA A 74 -9.66 8.84 10.81
C ALA A 74 -8.13 8.73 10.69
N ALA A 75 -7.51 9.36 9.70
CA ALA A 75 -6.08 9.25 9.40
C ALA A 75 -5.41 10.62 9.13
N GLU A 76 -5.78 11.65 9.89
CA GLU A 76 -5.34 13.04 9.68
C GLU A 76 -3.92 13.35 10.19
N THR A 77 -3.21 12.39 10.75
CA THR A 77 -1.91 12.67 11.39
C THR A 77 -0.72 12.17 10.59
N LEU A 78 0.28 13.03 10.42
CA LEU A 78 1.59 12.69 9.88
C LEU A 78 2.64 12.69 10.99
N THR A 79 3.57 11.73 10.96
CA THR A 79 4.72 11.77 11.87
C THR A 79 5.81 12.69 11.32
N PHE A 80 6.60 13.32 12.21
CA PHE A 80 7.76 14.12 11.79
C PHE A 80 8.74 13.35 10.89
N GLY A 81 8.90 12.04 11.14
CA GLY A 81 9.76 11.18 10.32
C GLY A 81 9.24 11.05 8.89
N LEU A 82 7.92 10.93 8.70
CA LEU A 82 7.31 10.89 7.39
C LEU A 82 7.38 12.25 6.71
N HIS A 83 7.05 13.34 7.40
CA HIS A 83 7.15 14.70 6.89
C HIS A 83 8.55 15.01 6.36
N ARG A 84 9.61 14.65 7.12
CA ARG A 84 11.00 14.80 6.66
C ARG A 84 11.30 14.01 5.39
N ARG A 85 10.74 12.79 5.25
CA ARG A 85 10.92 11.98 4.04
C ARG A 85 10.20 12.58 2.84
N ILE A 86 9.01 13.14 3.03
CA ILE A 86 8.25 13.85 1.99
C ILE A 86 9.07 15.05 1.50
N ASN A 87 9.58 15.89 2.40
CA ASN A 87 10.40 17.06 2.05
C ASN A 87 11.73 16.69 1.40
N ALA A 88 12.26 15.48 1.64
CA ALA A 88 13.46 14.98 0.98
C ALA A 88 13.20 14.33 -0.39
N SER A 89 11.94 14.12 -0.75
CA SER A 89 11.55 13.59 -2.06
C SER A 89 11.59 14.67 -3.12
N LYS A 90 11.84 14.26 -4.37
CA LYS A 90 11.76 15.16 -5.53
C LYS A 90 10.37 15.16 -6.19
N ALA A 91 9.49 14.25 -5.79
CA ALA A 91 8.15 14.17 -6.31
C ALA A 91 7.28 15.33 -5.84
N HIS A 92 6.24 15.61 -6.59
CA HIS A 92 5.17 16.50 -6.15
C HIS A 92 4.24 15.76 -5.19
N PHE A 93 3.73 16.45 -4.16
CA PHE A 93 2.81 15.88 -3.16
C PHE A 93 1.56 16.73 -3.01
N ASP A 94 0.40 16.11 -3.22
CA ASP A 94 -0.92 16.67 -2.93
C ASP A 94 -1.55 15.95 -1.73
N TYR A 95 -2.29 16.70 -0.91
CA TYR A 95 -3.02 16.18 0.24
C TYR A 95 -4.51 16.41 0.05
N ILE A 96 -5.26 15.34 -0.14
CA ILE A 96 -6.69 15.37 -0.44
C ILE A 96 -7.47 14.88 0.79
N LYS A 97 -8.09 15.80 1.52
CA LYS A 97 -8.96 15.45 2.63
C LYS A 97 -10.35 15.12 2.12
N VAL A 98 -10.76 13.87 2.30
CA VAL A 98 -12.09 13.40 1.94
C VAL A 98 -13.04 13.60 3.13
N GLN A 99 -14.08 14.41 2.95
CA GLN A 99 -15.03 14.81 4.01
C GLN A 99 -16.44 14.28 3.75
N ILE A 100 -16.59 13.24 2.98
CA ILE A 100 -17.89 12.69 2.62
C ILE A 100 -18.31 11.67 3.67
N PRO A 101 -19.54 11.77 4.21
CA PRO A 101 -20.02 10.89 5.28
C PRO A 101 -20.58 9.56 4.74
N ILE A 102 -19.94 8.97 3.74
CA ILE A 102 -20.32 7.66 3.21
C ILE A 102 -19.20 6.64 3.44
N LYS A 103 -19.57 5.39 3.52
CA LYS A 103 -18.61 4.29 3.58
C LYS A 103 -17.76 4.25 2.30
N ASN A 104 -16.47 3.95 2.42
CA ASN A 104 -15.52 3.89 1.30
C ASN A 104 -15.39 5.21 0.50
N ALA A 105 -15.64 6.36 1.15
CA ALA A 105 -15.54 7.67 0.50
C ALA A 105 -14.16 7.93 -0.11
N VAL A 106 -13.09 7.52 0.58
CA VAL A 106 -11.70 7.64 0.11
C VAL A 106 -11.49 6.82 -1.15
N ASP A 107 -12.00 5.59 -1.18
CA ASP A 107 -11.88 4.70 -2.35
C ASP A 107 -12.61 5.28 -3.57
N CYS A 108 -13.84 5.76 -3.36
CA CYS A 108 -14.62 6.41 -4.42
C CYS A 108 -13.89 7.63 -4.99
N GLN A 109 -13.35 8.49 -4.12
CA GLN A 109 -12.62 9.68 -4.56
C GLN A 109 -11.37 9.29 -5.38
N ILE A 110 -10.60 8.30 -4.92
CA ILE A 110 -9.44 7.79 -5.66
C ILE A 110 -9.84 7.32 -7.06
N LEU A 111 -10.93 6.55 -7.18
CA LEU A 111 -11.36 6.01 -8.47
C LEU A 111 -11.86 7.10 -9.42
N PHE A 112 -12.56 8.12 -8.90
CA PHE A 112 -13.00 9.27 -9.69
C PHE A 112 -11.81 10.08 -10.20
N ASP A 113 -10.88 10.40 -9.34
CA ASP A 113 -9.69 11.16 -9.72
C ASP A 113 -8.86 10.40 -10.78
N ILE A 114 -8.63 9.10 -10.57
CA ILE A 114 -7.91 8.27 -11.57
C ILE A 114 -8.62 8.32 -12.93
N ARG A 115 -9.95 8.19 -12.94
CA ARG A 115 -10.73 8.24 -14.18
C ARG A 115 -10.52 9.55 -14.93
N ASP A 116 -10.56 10.66 -14.20
CA ASP A 116 -10.47 11.99 -14.80
C ASP A 116 -9.05 12.28 -15.26
N PHE A 117 -8.03 12.05 -14.43
CA PHE A 117 -6.63 12.16 -14.85
C PHE A 117 -6.28 11.23 -16.02
N ALA A 118 -6.78 9.99 -16.03
CA ALA A 118 -6.49 9.04 -17.10
C ALA A 118 -7.15 9.41 -18.45
N LYS A 119 -8.25 10.16 -18.43
CA LYS A 119 -8.85 10.71 -19.65
C LYS A 119 -7.99 11.81 -20.25
N GLU A 120 -7.46 12.70 -19.42
CA GLU A 120 -6.66 13.84 -19.83
C GLU A 120 -5.23 13.42 -20.20
N GLN A 121 -4.61 12.58 -19.39
CA GLN A 121 -3.21 12.20 -19.52
C GLN A 121 -3.04 10.69 -19.80
N ARG A 122 -3.55 10.21 -20.93
CA ARG A 122 -3.54 8.79 -21.33
C ARG A 122 -2.17 8.12 -21.36
N LYS A 123 -1.10 8.88 -21.49
CA LYS A 123 0.28 8.37 -21.56
C LYS A 123 0.88 8.07 -20.18
N ALA A 124 0.36 8.69 -19.14
CA ALA A 124 0.83 8.51 -17.78
C ALA A 124 0.53 7.11 -17.23
N GLU A 125 1.27 6.72 -16.22
CA GLU A 125 1.04 5.50 -15.45
C GLU A 125 0.41 5.86 -14.10
N TYR A 126 -0.62 5.11 -13.71
CA TYR A 126 -1.43 5.35 -12.52
C TYR A 126 -1.26 4.20 -11.53
N TYR A 127 -0.97 4.51 -10.28
CA TYR A 127 -0.73 3.53 -9.24
C TYR A 127 -1.66 3.78 -8.05
N ILE A 128 -2.51 2.81 -7.73
CA ILE A 128 -3.28 2.80 -6.49
C ILE A 128 -2.40 2.18 -5.41
N VAL A 129 -2.10 2.93 -4.36
CA VAL A 129 -1.31 2.46 -3.23
C VAL A 129 -2.26 2.11 -2.10
N SER A 130 -2.71 0.85 -2.05
CA SER A 130 -3.63 0.32 -1.05
C SER A 130 -3.44 -1.19 -0.87
N LYS A 131 -3.78 -1.71 0.32
CA LYS A 131 -3.86 -3.15 0.60
C LYS A 131 -5.25 -3.70 0.35
N ASP A 132 -6.24 -2.82 0.11
CA ASP A 132 -7.61 -3.23 -0.07
C ASP A 132 -7.80 -4.02 -1.38
N SER A 133 -8.48 -5.16 -1.29
CA SER A 133 -8.79 -6.03 -2.43
C SER A 133 -9.87 -5.44 -3.34
N ASP A 134 -10.70 -4.53 -2.83
CA ASP A 134 -11.80 -3.94 -3.59
C ASP A 134 -11.28 -3.16 -4.81
N PHE A 135 -10.07 -2.60 -4.72
CA PHE A 135 -9.40 -1.99 -5.86
C PHE A 135 -8.98 -2.97 -6.97
N ASP A 136 -8.90 -4.28 -6.72
CA ASP A 136 -8.44 -5.23 -7.74
C ASP A 136 -9.39 -5.30 -8.92
N GLN A 137 -10.71 -5.30 -8.67
CA GLN A 137 -11.72 -5.28 -9.71
C GLN A 137 -11.75 -3.95 -10.47
N ALA A 138 -11.57 -2.84 -9.76
CA ALA A 138 -11.47 -1.52 -10.39
C ALA A 138 -10.26 -1.42 -11.32
N VAL A 139 -9.10 -1.95 -10.93
CA VAL A 139 -7.90 -2.01 -11.77
C VAL A 139 -8.13 -2.80 -13.05
N GLU A 140 -8.82 -3.94 -12.98
CA GLU A 140 -9.16 -4.72 -14.17
C GLU A 140 -10.12 -3.96 -15.10
N THR A 141 -11.09 -3.21 -14.54
CA THR A 141 -11.98 -2.35 -15.31
C THR A 141 -11.21 -1.23 -16.02
N PHE A 142 -10.29 -0.57 -15.35
CA PHE A 142 -9.42 0.45 -15.97
C PHE A 142 -8.56 -0.13 -17.09
N LYS A 143 -7.99 -1.31 -16.90
CA LYS A 143 -7.19 -2.01 -17.92
C LYS A 143 -8.02 -2.36 -19.15
N ALA A 144 -9.27 -2.84 -18.97
CA ALA A 144 -10.20 -3.12 -20.05
C ALA A 144 -10.48 -1.86 -20.90
N ASN A 145 -10.48 -0.68 -20.29
CA ASN A 145 -10.60 0.62 -20.93
C ASN A 145 -9.26 1.21 -21.43
N GLN A 146 -8.20 0.39 -21.49
CA GLN A 146 -6.87 0.75 -21.98
C GLN A 146 -6.11 1.79 -21.13
N PHE A 147 -6.49 2.01 -19.88
CA PHE A 147 -5.75 2.84 -18.96
C PHE A 147 -4.62 2.05 -18.27
N LYS A 148 -3.48 2.68 -18.06
CA LYS A 148 -2.30 2.07 -17.43
C LYS A 148 -2.38 2.16 -15.91
N VAL A 149 -3.38 1.50 -15.31
CA VAL A 149 -3.59 1.48 -13.86
C VAL A 149 -3.07 0.18 -13.25
N LYS A 150 -2.38 0.30 -12.10
CA LYS A 150 -1.85 -0.85 -11.33
C LYS A 150 -2.09 -0.60 -9.84
N LYS A 151 -2.31 -1.66 -9.06
CA LYS A 151 -2.32 -1.59 -7.59
C LYS A 151 -0.99 -2.07 -7.02
N VAL A 152 -0.50 -1.39 -6.00
CA VAL A 152 0.70 -1.74 -5.23
C VAL A 152 0.42 -1.53 -3.74
N VAL A 153 1.13 -2.24 -2.87
CA VAL A 153 0.98 -2.09 -1.41
C VAL A 153 1.83 -0.94 -0.89
N GLU A 154 2.94 -0.64 -1.57
CA GLU A 154 3.87 0.43 -1.23
C GLU A 154 4.61 0.93 -2.47
N ILE A 155 5.03 2.18 -2.46
CA ILE A 155 5.69 2.84 -3.61
C ILE A 155 7.04 2.21 -3.94
N CYS A 156 7.76 1.67 -2.98
CA CYS A 156 9.08 1.06 -3.21
C CYS A 156 9.07 -0.16 -4.13
N GLN A 157 7.93 -0.82 -4.30
CA GLN A 157 7.78 -1.96 -5.23
C GLN A 157 8.08 -1.59 -6.68
N LEU A 158 8.01 -0.31 -7.01
CA LEU A 158 8.25 0.22 -8.36
C LEU A 158 9.65 0.79 -8.57
N ALA A 159 10.38 1.06 -7.49
CA ALA A 159 11.73 1.64 -7.56
C ALA A 159 12.82 0.63 -8.02
N GLY A 160 12.47 -0.66 -8.13
CA GLY A 160 13.39 -1.73 -8.60
C GLY A 160 13.43 -1.94 -10.11
N ASN A 161 12.55 -1.30 -10.90
CA ASN A 161 12.36 -1.62 -12.33
C ASN A 161 12.93 -0.61 -13.33
N GLN A 162 13.90 0.23 -12.94
CA GLN A 162 14.63 1.05 -13.93
C GLN A 162 15.86 0.31 -14.47
N LYS A 163 15.67 -0.86 -15.11
CA LYS A 163 16.61 -1.39 -16.12
C LYS A 163 15.83 -2.11 -17.20
N SER A 164 15.93 -1.55 -18.43
CA SER A 164 15.62 -2.09 -19.75
C SER A 164 14.19 -2.54 -20.05
N ALA A 165 13.53 -1.72 -20.88
CA ALA A 165 12.48 -2.18 -21.77
C ALA A 165 13.05 -3.21 -22.76
N SER A 166 12.66 -4.48 -22.67
CA SER A 166 12.48 -5.36 -23.80
C SER A 166 11.83 -6.68 -23.36
N ASN A 167 10.69 -6.96 -23.99
CA ASN A 167 10.09 -8.26 -24.30
C ASN A 167 9.66 -9.25 -23.20
N SER A 168 8.33 -9.50 -23.26
CA SER A 168 7.77 -10.84 -23.39
C SER A 168 7.43 -11.60 -22.10
N SER A 169 6.09 -11.72 -21.94
CA SER A 169 5.35 -12.94 -21.55
C SER A 169 6.03 -13.95 -20.62
N ASN A 170 5.27 -14.35 -19.60
CA ASN A 170 5.50 -15.47 -18.69
C ASN A 170 6.51 -15.31 -17.57
N THR A 171 6.10 -14.76 -16.43
CA THR A 171 6.73 -15.15 -15.16
C THR A 171 5.83 -14.84 -13.94
N LYS A 172 4.72 -15.55 -13.79
CA LYS A 172 3.94 -15.51 -12.53
C LYS A 172 4.57 -16.34 -11.38
N ASN A 173 5.69 -17.03 -11.60
CA ASN A 173 6.26 -17.96 -10.62
C ASN A 173 7.67 -17.65 -10.10
N LYS A 174 8.35 -16.58 -10.53
CA LYS A 174 9.73 -16.31 -10.06
C LYS A 174 9.84 -15.31 -8.90
N ASN A 175 8.89 -14.40 -8.70
CA ASN A 175 9.00 -13.39 -7.63
C ASN A 175 8.66 -13.93 -6.23
N VAL A 176 7.82 -14.95 -6.13
CA VAL A 176 7.48 -15.58 -4.83
C VAL A 176 8.66 -16.37 -4.26
N LEU A 177 9.51 -16.96 -5.12
CA LEU A 177 10.71 -17.69 -4.68
C LEU A 177 11.84 -16.76 -4.23
N SER A 178 12.01 -15.58 -4.85
CA SER A 178 13.06 -14.63 -4.48
C SER A 178 12.77 -13.94 -3.15
N ASP A 179 11.51 -13.62 -2.86
CA ASP A 179 11.12 -12.97 -1.61
C ASP A 179 11.17 -13.95 -0.43
N LYS A 180 10.74 -15.20 -0.62
CA LYS A 180 10.91 -16.25 0.39
C LYS A 180 12.39 -16.52 0.72
N ASN A 181 13.26 -16.62 -0.28
CA ASN A 181 14.69 -16.84 -0.06
C ASN A 181 15.33 -15.64 0.68
N ARG A 182 14.91 -14.43 0.38
CA ARG A 182 15.40 -13.23 1.06
C ARG A 182 14.93 -13.15 2.53
N GLN A 183 13.68 -13.48 2.78
CA GLN A 183 13.13 -13.57 4.14
C GLN A 183 13.82 -14.70 4.92
N GLU A 184 14.01 -15.85 4.34
CA GLU A 184 14.70 -16.98 4.96
C GLU A 184 16.13 -16.60 5.35
N THR A 185 16.88 -15.95 4.46
CA THR A 185 18.25 -15.49 4.74
C THR A 185 18.27 -14.49 5.90
N GLN A 186 17.33 -13.55 5.94
CA GLN A 186 17.21 -12.57 7.02
C GLN A 186 16.88 -13.23 8.37
N ILE A 187 15.95 -14.19 8.38
CA ILE A 187 15.59 -14.94 9.58
C ILE A 187 16.79 -15.76 10.09
N ARG A 188 17.51 -16.43 9.19
CA ARG A 188 18.69 -17.26 9.52
C ARG A 188 19.82 -16.41 10.11
N SER A 189 20.15 -15.28 9.50
CA SER A 189 21.17 -14.36 9.99
C SER A 189 20.84 -13.79 11.36
N PHE A 190 19.57 -13.36 11.56
CA PHE A 190 19.11 -12.88 12.87
C PHE A 190 19.20 -13.95 13.94
N PHE A 191 18.85 -15.18 13.59
CA PHE A 191 18.89 -16.29 14.54
C PHE A 191 20.33 -16.61 14.97
N GLU A 192 21.30 -16.62 14.05
CA GLU A 192 22.73 -16.86 14.33
C GLU A 192 23.33 -15.78 15.23
N GLU A 193 22.89 -14.55 15.10
CA GLU A 193 23.35 -13.43 15.91
C GLU A 193 22.80 -13.47 17.33
N HIS A 194 21.50 -13.79 17.49
CA HIS A 194 20.75 -13.60 18.74
C HIS A 194 20.49 -14.88 19.53
N PHE A 195 20.70 -16.09 18.96
CA PHE A 195 20.41 -17.38 19.58
C PHE A 195 21.60 -18.34 19.51
N LYS A 196 22.60 -18.12 20.37
CA LYS A 196 23.86 -18.90 20.39
C LYS A 196 23.80 -20.14 21.28
N GLU A 197 22.75 -20.29 22.09
CA GLU A 197 22.60 -21.40 23.00
C GLU A 197 22.25 -22.69 22.27
N LYS A 198 22.90 -23.81 22.65
CA LYS A 198 22.75 -25.15 21.99
C LYS A 198 21.29 -25.59 21.86
N GLU A 199 20.46 -25.28 22.84
CA GLU A 199 19.04 -25.64 22.85
C GLU A 199 18.25 -24.96 21.70
N TYR A 200 18.55 -23.70 21.40
CA TYR A 200 17.89 -22.96 20.34
C TYR A 200 18.46 -23.33 18.97
N THR A 201 19.78 -23.57 18.91
CA THR A 201 20.45 -23.99 17.67
C THR A 201 19.95 -25.35 17.18
N ALA A 202 19.64 -26.28 18.10
CA ALA A 202 19.07 -27.57 17.76
C ALA A 202 17.65 -27.48 17.13
N LYS A 203 16.91 -26.41 17.41
CA LYS A 203 15.54 -26.17 16.93
C LYS A 203 15.46 -25.03 15.91
N LYS A 204 16.59 -24.61 15.38
CA LYS A 204 16.69 -23.49 14.43
C LYS A 204 15.78 -23.68 13.24
N GLU A 205 15.83 -24.84 12.60
CA GLU A 205 15.05 -25.11 11.38
C GLU A 205 13.54 -25.08 11.63
N GLU A 206 13.08 -25.62 12.77
CA GLU A 206 11.67 -25.59 13.16
C GLU A 206 11.16 -24.16 13.38
N ILE A 207 12.01 -23.29 13.98
CA ILE A 207 11.66 -21.88 14.22
C ILE A 207 11.68 -21.08 12.91
N VAL A 208 12.68 -21.31 12.04
CA VAL A 208 12.77 -20.66 10.73
C VAL A 208 11.52 -20.99 9.90
N GLN A 209 11.15 -22.26 9.85
CA GLN A 209 9.98 -22.70 9.10
C GLN A 209 8.68 -22.15 9.70
N LEU A 210 8.55 -22.15 11.03
CA LEU A 210 7.43 -21.52 11.73
C LEU A 210 7.30 -20.03 11.35
N LEU A 211 8.39 -19.30 11.34
CA LEU A 211 8.41 -17.88 10.98
C LEU A 211 8.10 -17.64 9.50
N LEU A 212 8.47 -18.52 8.59
CA LEU A 212 8.15 -18.42 7.16
C LEU A 212 6.67 -18.73 6.85
N GLU A 213 6.07 -19.66 7.59
CA GLU A 213 4.70 -20.14 7.35
C GLU A 213 3.64 -19.34 8.10
N SER A 214 3.99 -18.69 9.21
CA SER A 214 3.03 -17.96 10.05
C SER A 214 2.59 -16.65 9.38
N LYS A 215 1.28 -16.41 9.35
CA LYS A 215 0.69 -15.18 8.79
C LYS A 215 0.43 -14.07 9.83
N ASN A 216 0.44 -14.42 11.11
CA ASN A 216 0.17 -13.47 12.19
C ASN A 216 0.91 -13.86 13.49
N ARG A 217 0.98 -12.90 14.43
CA ARG A 217 1.66 -13.05 15.72
C ARG A 217 1.11 -14.18 16.57
N GLN A 218 -0.18 -14.46 16.49
CA GLN A 218 -0.82 -15.51 17.25
C GLN A 218 -0.39 -16.90 16.78
N GLN A 219 -0.26 -17.11 15.47
CA GLN A 219 0.28 -18.35 14.90
C GLN A 219 1.73 -18.58 15.31
N ILE A 220 2.57 -17.54 15.34
CA ILE A 220 3.94 -17.64 15.84
C ILE A 220 3.97 -18.05 17.30
N ASN A 221 3.19 -17.41 18.15
CA ASN A 221 3.14 -17.75 19.58
C ASN A 221 2.65 -19.19 19.79
N ASN A 222 1.60 -19.61 19.11
CA ASN A 222 1.08 -20.98 19.20
C ASN A 222 2.07 -22.02 18.66
N GLY A 223 2.81 -21.69 17.60
CA GLY A 223 3.88 -22.54 17.06
C GLY A 223 5.05 -22.68 18.02
N LEU A 224 5.49 -21.58 18.64
CA LEU A 224 6.54 -21.63 19.66
C LEU A 224 6.14 -22.46 20.90
N LEU A 225 4.87 -22.44 21.30
CA LEU A 225 4.34 -23.30 22.37
C LEU A 225 4.43 -24.78 22.03
N LYS A 226 4.36 -25.16 20.76
CA LYS A 226 4.54 -26.57 20.32
C LYS A 226 6.00 -26.99 20.30
N ILE A 227 6.92 -26.05 19.97
CA ILE A 227 8.35 -26.32 19.88
C ILE A 227 9.02 -26.30 21.27
N PHE A 228 8.58 -25.41 22.15
CA PHE A 228 9.15 -25.19 23.47
C PHE A 228 8.10 -25.35 24.59
N ARG A 229 8.58 -25.65 25.80
CA ARG A 229 7.69 -25.63 26.99
C ARG A 229 7.27 -24.20 27.36
N ASN A 230 6.09 -24.04 27.93
CA ASN A 230 5.42 -22.77 28.21
C ASN A 230 6.31 -21.71 28.91
N ASN A 231 7.19 -22.14 29.83
CA ASN A 231 8.05 -21.23 30.60
C ASN A 231 9.14 -20.55 29.78
N LYS A 232 9.45 -21.02 28.58
CA LYS A 232 10.51 -20.47 27.71
C LYS A 232 9.97 -19.61 26.56
N VAL A 233 8.72 -19.81 26.16
CA VAL A 233 8.12 -19.18 24.98
C VAL A 233 8.15 -17.65 25.08
N GLY A 234 7.84 -17.10 26.26
CA GLY A 234 7.84 -15.65 26.47
C GLY A 234 9.20 -15.00 26.25
N ALA A 235 10.29 -15.66 26.71
CA ALA A 235 11.66 -15.16 26.52
C ALA A 235 12.09 -15.22 25.04
N ILE A 236 11.76 -16.32 24.36
CA ILE A 236 12.04 -16.51 22.93
C ILE A 236 11.27 -15.49 22.11
N TYR A 237 9.97 -15.34 22.36
CA TYR A 237 9.12 -14.39 21.67
C TYR A 237 9.63 -12.93 21.83
N LYS A 238 10.07 -12.57 23.06
CA LYS A 238 10.64 -11.25 23.32
C LYS A 238 11.91 -11.00 22.50
N ARG A 239 12.78 -12.00 22.32
CA ARG A 239 13.99 -11.91 21.48
C ARG A 239 13.63 -11.85 19.99
N LEU A 240 12.60 -12.58 19.53
CA LEU A 240 12.15 -12.58 18.15
C LEU A 240 11.32 -11.34 17.77
N LYS A 241 10.84 -10.57 18.73
CA LYS A 241 9.96 -9.42 18.52
C LYS A 241 10.50 -8.38 17.52
N PRO A 242 11.79 -8.01 17.52
CA PRO A 242 12.34 -7.11 16.51
C PRO A 242 12.19 -7.69 15.09
N LEU A 243 12.59 -8.94 14.90
CA LEU A 243 12.47 -9.64 13.62
C LEU A 243 11.01 -9.78 13.15
N ILE A 244 10.10 -10.16 14.05
CA ILE A 244 8.66 -10.30 13.74
C ILE A 244 8.06 -8.97 13.31
N LYS A 245 8.53 -7.84 13.84
CA LYS A 245 8.07 -6.51 13.47
C LYS A 245 8.52 -6.11 12.05
N ASP A 246 9.67 -6.62 11.61
CA ASP A 246 10.26 -6.29 10.31
C ASP A 246 9.79 -7.24 9.20
N LEU A 247 9.10 -8.33 9.54
CA LEU A 247 8.54 -9.25 8.56
C LEU A 247 7.21 -8.70 7.99
N PRO A 248 7.05 -8.68 6.66
CA PRO A 248 5.86 -8.15 6.01
C PRO A 248 4.58 -8.92 6.40
N GLY A 249 3.51 -8.18 6.70
CA GLY A 249 2.19 -8.75 7.00
C GLY A 249 1.97 -9.23 8.44
N ARG A 250 2.79 -8.83 9.41
CA ARG A 250 2.69 -9.31 10.82
C ARG A 250 2.63 -8.24 11.87
#